data_1a58a52837d32fd408eb97e42f4a24af
#
_entry.id   1a58a52837d32fd408eb97e42f4a24af
#
_cell.length_a   1.000
_cell.length_b   1.000
_cell.length_c   1.000
_cell.angle_alpha   90.00
_cell.angle_beta   90.00
_cell.angle_gamma   90.00
#
_symmetry.space_group_name_H-M   'P 1'
#
loop_
_entity.id
_entity.type
_entity.pdbx_description
1 polymer ?
#
loop_
_entity_poly.entity_id
_entity_poly.type
_entity_poly.pdbx_seq_one_letter_code
_entity_poly.pdbx_strand_id
1 'polypeptide(L)'
;MYTKLQHRIEFVPPDAILRDRDTSEHCPRRLSARANGPNMIDASPKKLFVETHGCQMNEYDSARMADLLNASHGLEQTDSADEADVLLLNTCSIREKAQEKVFHQLGRWKHLKQKNPDLIIGVGGCVASQEGAEIGKRAPYVDLIFGPQTLHRLPEMIDDRRGGEPVVVDVSFPEIEKFDRLPEPSVEGPTAFVSIMEGCSKYCTFCVVPYTRGEEVSRPVDDVIAEIASLADRGVKEVNLLGQNVNAYRGNNHLGEIVDFADLLHLVNLVPDRKSVV
;
A
#
# COMPACT_ATOMS: atom_id res chain seq x y z
N MET A 1 -21.43 10.35 37.62
CA MET A 1 -20.53 9.46 38.40
C MET A 1 -19.46 8.96 37.45
N TYR A 2 -18.48 9.84 37.18
CA TYR A 2 -17.27 9.52 36.40
C TYR A 2 -16.14 9.39 37.39
N THR A 3 -15.75 8.19 37.71
CA THR A 3 -14.62 7.98 38.62
C THR A 3 -13.76 6.83 38.12
N LYS A 4 -12.53 7.19 37.75
CA LYS A 4 -11.30 6.40 37.74
C LYS A 4 -11.15 5.29 36.69
N LEU A 5 -10.51 5.65 35.59
CA LEU A 5 -9.49 4.78 34.97
C LEU A 5 -8.29 5.68 34.64
N GLN A 6 -7.57 6.12 35.67
CA GLN A 6 -6.19 6.60 35.56
C GLN A 6 -5.27 5.39 35.68
N HIS A 7 -5.29 4.50 34.69
CA HIS A 7 -4.13 3.65 34.47
C HIS A 7 -3.13 4.45 33.64
N ARG A 8 -2.00 4.77 34.28
CA ARG A 8 -0.81 5.30 33.62
C ARG A 8 -0.45 4.34 32.51
N ILE A 9 -0.68 4.75 31.28
CA ILE A 9 -0.03 4.14 30.11
C ILE A 9 1.43 4.57 30.23
N GLU A 10 2.31 3.68 30.65
CA GLU A 10 3.74 3.94 30.65
C GLU A 10 4.20 3.91 29.20
N PHE A 11 4.67 5.05 28.72
CA PHE A 11 5.30 5.17 27.41
C PHE A 11 6.59 4.35 27.42
N VAL A 12 6.61 3.29 26.64
CA VAL A 12 7.82 2.54 26.32
C VAL A 12 8.45 3.18 25.08
N PRO A 13 9.65 3.74 25.17
CA PRO A 13 10.27 4.38 24.03
C PRO A 13 10.53 3.37 22.89
N PRO A 14 10.50 3.79 21.62
CA PRO A 14 10.58 2.92 20.44
C PRO A 14 11.79 1.98 20.42
N ASP A 15 12.90 2.40 21.01
CA ASP A 15 14.13 1.62 21.15
C ASP A 15 14.00 0.43 22.13
N ALA A 16 13.03 0.43 23.02
CA ALA A 16 12.76 -0.68 23.92
C ALA A 16 11.86 -1.77 23.29
N ILE A 17 11.01 -1.38 22.33
CA ILE A 17 10.10 -2.31 21.61
C ILE A 17 10.87 -3.19 20.62
N LEU A 18 12.00 -2.70 20.10
CA LEU A 18 12.81 -3.42 19.11
C LEU A 18 13.71 -4.51 19.70
N ARG A 19 13.84 -4.62 21.03
CA ARG A 19 14.79 -5.56 21.68
C ARG A 19 14.22 -6.95 21.97
N ASP A 20 12.91 -7.16 21.89
CA ASP A 20 12.27 -8.43 22.26
C ASP A 20 11.69 -9.24 21.08
N ARG A 21 12.03 -8.91 19.84
CA ARG A 21 11.78 -9.82 18.72
C ARG A 21 12.93 -10.82 18.64
N ASP A 22 12.78 -11.91 19.38
CA ASP A 22 13.65 -13.08 19.30
C ASP A 22 13.63 -13.63 17.87
N THR A 23 14.74 -13.40 17.15
CA THR A 23 14.95 -13.89 15.78
C THR A 23 15.50 -15.31 15.82
N SER A 24 14.72 -16.26 16.29
CA SER A 24 15.06 -17.68 16.13
C SER A 24 13.93 -18.41 15.43
N GLU A 25 14.32 -19.00 14.30
CA GLU A 25 13.57 -19.99 13.50
C GLU A 25 12.66 -19.45 12.38
N HIS A 26 13.25 -19.10 11.25
CA HIS A 26 13.02 -19.71 9.94
C HIS A 26 13.97 -19.11 8.90
N CYS A 27 15.12 -19.77 8.72
CA CYS A 27 16.01 -19.51 7.60
C CYS A 27 15.48 -20.27 6.37
N PRO A 28 14.98 -19.62 5.33
CA PRO A 28 14.69 -20.30 4.08
C PRO A 28 16.02 -20.63 3.39
N ARG A 29 16.12 -21.86 2.92
CA ARG A 29 17.24 -22.48 2.21
C ARG A 29 17.84 -21.52 1.17
N ARG A 30 19.18 -21.38 1.24
CA ARG A 30 19.99 -20.78 0.18
C ARG A 30 19.68 -21.48 -1.15
N LEU A 31 19.03 -20.76 -2.05
CA LEU A 31 18.99 -21.11 -3.46
C LEU A 31 20.38 -20.79 -4.04
N SER A 32 21.03 -21.82 -4.54
CA SER A 32 22.34 -21.75 -5.19
C SER A 32 22.25 -20.81 -6.40
N ALA A 33 23.00 -19.73 -6.36
CA ALA A 33 23.24 -18.85 -7.48
C ALA A 33 23.90 -19.66 -8.62
N ARG A 34 23.17 -19.86 -9.70
CA ARG A 34 23.78 -20.21 -10.99
C ARG A 34 24.39 -18.94 -11.57
N ALA A 35 25.70 -18.88 -11.53
CA ALA A 35 26.50 -17.90 -12.22
C ALA A 35 26.34 -18.09 -13.73
N ASN A 36 25.56 -17.23 -14.36
CA ASN A 36 25.68 -16.95 -15.79
C ASN A 36 26.41 -15.62 -15.92
N GLY A 37 27.46 -15.60 -16.74
CA GLY A 37 28.44 -14.54 -16.87
C GLY A 37 27.89 -13.19 -17.35
N PRO A 38 28.69 -12.10 -17.29
CA PRO A 38 28.21 -10.75 -17.47
C PRO A 38 27.92 -10.46 -18.93
N ASN A 39 26.64 -10.42 -19.27
CA ASN A 39 26.21 -9.61 -20.40
C ASN A 39 26.14 -8.17 -19.86
N MET A 40 27.10 -7.34 -20.25
CA MET A 40 27.03 -5.88 -20.06
C MET A 40 25.91 -5.35 -20.95
N ILE A 41 24.68 -5.44 -20.47
CA ILE A 41 23.52 -4.75 -21.01
C ILE A 41 23.43 -3.43 -20.24
N ASP A 42 23.27 -2.36 -20.99
CA ASP A 42 23.03 -0.97 -20.60
C ASP A 42 22.12 -0.92 -19.35
N ALA A 43 22.73 -0.69 -18.18
CA ALA A 43 22.02 -0.77 -16.89
C ALA A 43 21.45 0.60 -16.52
N SER A 44 20.63 1.19 -17.39
CA SER A 44 19.76 2.25 -16.95
C SER A 44 18.72 1.67 -15.96
N PRO A 45 18.47 2.31 -14.81
CA PRO A 45 17.50 1.82 -13.85
C PRO A 45 16.13 1.68 -14.54
N LYS A 46 15.44 0.58 -14.26
CA LYS A 46 14.08 0.38 -14.78
C LYS A 46 13.14 1.39 -14.16
N LYS A 47 12.19 1.89 -14.96
CA LYS A 47 11.31 3.00 -14.60
C LYS A 47 9.89 2.53 -14.31
N LEU A 48 9.30 3.11 -13.26
CA LEU A 48 7.92 2.94 -12.84
C LEU A 48 7.13 4.22 -13.05
N PHE A 49 6.00 4.14 -13.74
CA PHE A 49 5.01 5.21 -13.79
C PHE A 49 3.75 4.77 -13.07
N VAL A 50 3.27 5.57 -12.11
CA VAL A 50 2.02 5.31 -11.38
C VAL A 50 1.04 6.43 -11.66
N GLU A 51 -0.08 6.12 -12.28
CA GLU A 51 -1.20 7.05 -12.45
C GLU A 51 -2.26 6.75 -11.39
N THR A 52 -2.58 7.75 -10.57
CA THR A 52 -3.51 7.62 -9.45
C THR A 52 -4.82 8.30 -9.76
N HIS A 53 -5.89 7.53 -9.70
CA HIS A 53 -7.26 8.06 -9.72
C HIS A 53 -7.91 7.80 -8.37
N GLY A 54 -8.43 8.85 -7.70
CA GLY A 54 -9.23 8.61 -6.52
C GLY A 54 -9.08 9.62 -5.39
N CYS A 55 -8.91 9.11 -4.20
CA CYS A 55 -8.81 9.84 -2.95
C CYS A 55 -7.42 9.68 -2.32
N GLN A 56 -7.20 10.31 -1.18
CA GLN A 56 -5.95 10.24 -0.41
C GLN A 56 -5.50 8.80 -0.10
N MET A 57 -6.45 7.86 0.13
CA MET A 57 -6.10 6.44 0.28
C MET A 57 -5.45 5.85 -0.98
N ASN A 58 -5.90 6.27 -2.17
CA ASN A 58 -5.25 5.83 -3.41
C ASN A 58 -3.88 6.49 -3.59
N GLU A 59 -3.71 7.74 -3.17
CA GLU A 59 -2.39 8.40 -3.15
C GLU A 59 -1.43 7.68 -2.22
N TYR A 60 -1.88 7.35 -1.00
CA TYR A 60 -1.12 6.51 -0.07
C TYR A 60 -0.78 5.15 -0.69
N ASP A 61 -1.76 4.42 -1.23
CA ASP A 61 -1.53 3.11 -1.85
C ASP A 61 -0.50 3.21 -3.00
N SER A 62 -0.56 4.29 -3.82
CA SER A 62 0.38 4.52 -4.93
C SER A 62 1.80 4.78 -4.45
N ALA A 63 1.98 5.60 -3.42
CA ALA A 63 3.29 5.82 -2.80
C ALA A 63 3.87 4.51 -2.25
N ARG A 64 3.05 3.70 -1.56
CA ARG A 64 3.47 2.41 -1.02
C ARG A 64 3.85 1.39 -2.11
N MET A 65 3.13 1.39 -3.26
CA MET A 65 3.51 0.57 -4.42
C MET A 65 4.87 0.99 -4.99
N ALA A 66 5.13 2.29 -5.07
CA ALA A 66 6.41 2.80 -5.55
C ALA A 66 7.57 2.44 -4.60
N ASP A 67 7.39 2.65 -3.30
CA ASP A 67 8.38 2.25 -2.27
C ASP A 67 8.69 0.76 -2.36
N LEU A 68 7.65 -0.08 -2.46
CA LEU A 68 7.77 -1.53 -2.54
C LEU A 68 8.53 -1.99 -3.79
N LEU A 69 8.20 -1.42 -4.95
CA LEU A 69 8.83 -1.80 -6.23
C LEU A 69 10.24 -1.22 -6.36
N ASN A 70 10.52 -0.07 -5.75
CA ASN A 70 11.88 0.43 -5.64
C ASN A 70 12.74 -0.50 -4.76
N ALA A 71 12.26 -0.88 -3.58
CA ALA A 71 12.98 -1.75 -2.65
C ALA A 71 13.21 -3.16 -3.21
N SER A 72 12.25 -3.73 -3.94
CA SER A 72 12.31 -5.11 -4.43
C SER A 72 12.97 -5.26 -5.81
N HIS A 73 12.72 -4.33 -6.72
CA HIS A 73 13.12 -4.42 -8.14
C HIS A 73 14.02 -3.26 -8.59
N GLY A 74 14.32 -2.28 -7.71
CA GLY A 74 15.08 -1.09 -8.06
C GLY A 74 14.39 -0.20 -9.10
N LEU A 75 13.05 -0.22 -9.14
CA LEU A 75 12.28 0.61 -10.06
C LEU A 75 12.27 2.06 -9.58
N GLU A 76 12.76 2.96 -10.39
CA GLU A 76 12.73 4.41 -10.11
C GLU A 76 11.46 5.03 -10.69
N GLN A 77 10.83 5.93 -9.92
CA GLN A 77 9.65 6.64 -10.42
C GLN A 77 10.00 7.59 -11.56
N THR A 78 9.08 7.69 -12.53
CA THR A 78 9.13 8.66 -13.64
C THR A 78 7.77 9.34 -13.81
N ASP A 79 7.80 10.58 -14.29
CA ASP A 79 6.60 11.35 -14.64
C ASP A 79 6.10 11.06 -16.06
N SER A 80 6.83 10.23 -16.82
CA SER A 80 6.53 9.94 -18.23
C SER A 80 6.17 8.47 -18.44
N ALA A 81 4.94 8.21 -18.86
CA ALA A 81 4.49 6.86 -19.22
C ALA A 81 5.26 6.26 -20.41
N ASP A 82 5.77 7.10 -21.33
CA ASP A 82 6.51 6.67 -22.52
C ASP A 82 7.90 6.10 -22.18
N GLU A 83 8.45 6.45 -21.02
CA GLU A 83 9.77 6.02 -20.56
C GLU A 83 9.71 4.85 -19.56
N ALA A 84 8.51 4.44 -19.15
CA ALA A 84 8.34 3.45 -18.11
C ALA A 84 8.48 2.01 -18.64
N ASP A 85 9.05 1.14 -17.80
CA ASP A 85 9.06 -0.31 -17.98
C ASP A 85 7.85 -0.97 -17.29
N VAL A 86 7.28 -0.29 -16.29
CA VAL A 86 6.08 -0.71 -15.56
C VAL A 86 5.13 0.48 -15.46
N LEU A 87 3.90 0.29 -15.92
CA LEU A 87 2.80 1.25 -15.81
C LEU A 87 1.77 0.71 -14.82
N LEU A 88 1.48 1.44 -13.76
CA LEU A 88 0.43 1.09 -12.81
C LEU A 88 -0.67 2.15 -12.82
N LEU A 89 -1.91 1.70 -12.95
CA LEU A 89 -3.11 2.51 -12.83
C LEU A 89 -3.81 2.18 -11.51
N ASN A 90 -3.69 3.04 -10.52
CA ASN A 90 -4.42 2.90 -9.26
C ASN A 90 -5.80 3.55 -9.38
N THR A 91 -6.84 2.79 -9.08
CA THR A 91 -8.23 3.11 -9.47
C THR A 91 -9.15 3.26 -8.28
N CYS A 92 -10.16 4.11 -8.44
CA CYS A 92 -11.21 4.35 -7.44
C CYS A 92 -12.59 4.08 -8.02
N SER A 93 -13.47 3.47 -7.25
CA SER A 93 -14.84 3.13 -7.64
C SER A 93 -15.92 4.04 -7.05
N ILE A 94 -15.54 5.17 -6.43
CA ILE A 94 -16.49 6.09 -5.76
C ILE A 94 -17.53 6.70 -6.72
N ARG A 95 -17.23 6.78 -8.02
CA ARG A 95 -18.13 7.38 -9.00
C ARG A 95 -18.38 6.42 -10.15
N GLU A 96 -19.65 6.36 -10.61
CA GLU A 96 -20.10 5.51 -11.71
C GLU A 96 -19.24 5.62 -12.99
N LYS A 97 -18.76 6.82 -13.30
CA LYS A 97 -17.87 7.07 -14.45
C LYS A 97 -16.39 6.73 -14.21
N ALA A 98 -16.05 6.25 -13.00
CA ALA A 98 -14.63 5.93 -12.69
C ALA A 98 -14.14 4.76 -13.53
N GLN A 99 -14.96 3.74 -13.70
CA GLN A 99 -14.67 2.57 -14.52
C GLN A 99 -14.40 2.92 -15.98
N GLU A 100 -15.22 3.80 -16.60
CA GLU A 100 -14.99 4.24 -17.98
C GLU A 100 -13.64 4.95 -18.14
N LYS A 101 -13.26 5.79 -17.16
CA LYS A 101 -11.96 6.47 -17.17
C LYS A 101 -10.80 5.48 -17.17
N VAL A 102 -10.91 4.38 -16.40
CA VAL A 102 -9.90 3.31 -16.38
C VAL A 102 -9.69 2.77 -17.79
N PHE A 103 -10.75 2.36 -18.49
CA PHE A 103 -10.63 1.80 -19.83
C PHE A 103 -10.17 2.82 -20.87
N HIS A 104 -10.53 4.10 -20.72
CA HIS A 104 -10.00 5.18 -21.57
C HIS A 104 -8.49 5.33 -21.39
N GLN A 105 -8.00 5.30 -20.14
CA GLN A 105 -6.57 5.40 -19.86
C GLN A 105 -5.81 4.16 -20.35
N LEU A 106 -6.32 2.97 -20.10
CA LEU A 106 -5.76 1.74 -20.63
C LEU A 106 -5.68 1.76 -22.16
N GLY A 107 -6.73 2.31 -22.84
CA GLY A 107 -6.71 2.51 -24.30
C GLY A 107 -5.57 3.39 -24.80
N ARG A 108 -5.18 4.41 -24.00
CA ARG A 108 -4.01 5.25 -24.32
C ARG A 108 -2.70 4.47 -24.17
N TRP A 109 -2.60 3.59 -23.18
CA TRP A 109 -1.39 2.79 -22.96
C TRP A 109 -1.23 1.60 -23.90
N LYS A 110 -2.31 1.19 -24.56
CA LYS A 110 -2.28 0.08 -25.52
C LYS A 110 -1.18 0.23 -26.59
N HIS A 111 -0.99 1.43 -27.11
CA HIS A 111 0.04 1.67 -28.14
C HIS A 111 1.47 1.59 -27.58
N LEU A 112 1.68 1.90 -26.29
CA LEU A 112 2.96 1.74 -25.60
C LEU A 112 3.34 0.26 -25.51
N LYS A 113 2.37 -0.59 -25.13
CA LYS A 113 2.53 -2.04 -25.10
C LYS A 113 2.83 -2.63 -26.48
N GLN A 114 2.25 -2.07 -27.55
CA GLN A 114 2.54 -2.48 -28.91
C GLN A 114 3.95 -2.12 -29.38
N LYS A 115 4.49 -0.98 -28.91
CA LYS A 115 5.87 -0.55 -29.18
C LYS A 115 6.89 -1.33 -28.35
N ASN A 116 6.57 -1.61 -27.09
CA ASN A 116 7.41 -2.35 -26.16
C ASN A 116 6.61 -3.54 -25.58
N PRO A 117 6.74 -4.74 -26.13
CA PRO A 117 6.05 -5.94 -25.64
C PRO A 117 6.43 -6.33 -24.20
N ASP A 118 7.63 -5.94 -23.74
CA ASP A 118 8.12 -6.24 -22.38
C ASP A 118 7.60 -5.25 -21.34
N LEU A 119 6.93 -4.14 -21.76
CA LEU A 119 6.27 -3.21 -20.88
C LEU A 119 5.19 -3.93 -20.05
N ILE A 120 5.21 -3.80 -18.73
CA ILE A 120 4.19 -4.35 -17.84
C ILE A 120 3.13 -3.29 -17.57
N ILE A 121 1.86 -3.64 -17.79
CA ILE A 121 0.70 -2.78 -17.48
C ILE A 121 -0.11 -3.43 -16.35
N GLY A 122 -0.19 -2.76 -15.21
CA GLY A 122 -0.98 -3.19 -14.06
C GLY A 122 -2.16 -2.27 -13.74
N VAL A 123 -3.27 -2.86 -13.30
CA VAL A 123 -4.45 -2.13 -12.82
C VAL A 123 -4.71 -2.54 -11.38
N GLY A 124 -4.66 -1.55 -10.48
CA GLY A 124 -4.87 -1.75 -9.06
C GLY A 124 -6.04 -0.94 -8.50
N GLY A 125 -6.37 -1.18 -7.23
CA GLY A 125 -7.34 -0.39 -6.48
C GLY A 125 -8.78 -0.88 -6.56
N CYS A 126 -9.73 0.00 -6.21
CA CYS A 126 -11.13 -0.40 -5.98
C CYS A 126 -11.85 -0.89 -7.25
N VAL A 127 -11.59 -0.31 -8.44
CA VAL A 127 -12.18 -0.81 -9.69
C VAL A 127 -11.59 -2.18 -10.04
N ALA A 128 -10.29 -2.39 -9.78
CA ALA A 128 -9.67 -3.70 -9.98
C ALA A 128 -10.30 -4.76 -9.09
N SER A 129 -10.57 -4.46 -7.81
CA SER A 129 -11.29 -5.37 -6.90
C SER A 129 -12.71 -5.67 -7.37
N GLN A 130 -13.41 -4.68 -7.93
CA GLN A 130 -14.78 -4.82 -8.38
C GLN A 130 -14.92 -5.66 -9.65
N GLU A 131 -14.06 -5.39 -10.64
CA GLU A 131 -14.13 -5.99 -11.99
C GLU A 131 -13.30 -7.28 -12.10
N GLY A 132 -12.21 -7.37 -11.36
CA GLY A 132 -11.34 -8.54 -11.38
C GLY A 132 -10.90 -8.93 -12.79
N ALA A 133 -11.01 -10.21 -13.09
CA ALA A 133 -10.61 -10.78 -14.38
C ALA A 133 -11.33 -10.21 -15.62
N GLU A 134 -12.49 -9.52 -15.46
CA GLU A 134 -13.21 -8.89 -16.56
C GLU A 134 -12.41 -7.76 -17.20
N ILE A 135 -11.51 -7.10 -16.43
CA ILE A 135 -10.56 -6.11 -16.97
C ILE A 135 -9.69 -6.77 -18.05
N GLY A 136 -9.14 -7.95 -17.79
CA GLY A 136 -8.30 -8.68 -18.75
C GLY A 136 -9.07 -9.08 -20.03
N LYS A 137 -10.35 -9.40 -19.93
CA LYS A 137 -11.19 -9.69 -21.11
C LYS A 137 -11.41 -8.46 -21.99
N ARG A 138 -11.65 -7.27 -21.38
CA ARG A 138 -11.83 -6.01 -22.10
C ARG A 138 -10.54 -5.39 -22.58
N ALA A 139 -9.45 -5.58 -21.84
CA ALA A 139 -8.12 -5.03 -22.13
C ALA A 139 -7.06 -6.15 -22.05
N PRO A 140 -6.96 -7.03 -23.08
CA PRO A 140 -6.07 -8.21 -23.07
C PRO A 140 -4.57 -7.88 -23.01
N TYR A 141 -4.20 -6.62 -23.10
CA TYR A 141 -2.84 -6.11 -22.97
C TYR A 141 -2.48 -5.70 -21.53
N VAL A 142 -3.40 -5.81 -20.58
CA VAL A 142 -3.13 -5.67 -19.15
C VAL A 142 -2.50 -6.95 -18.64
N ASP A 143 -1.42 -6.80 -17.88
CA ASP A 143 -0.61 -7.91 -17.37
C ASP A 143 -0.95 -8.25 -15.92
N LEU A 144 -1.24 -7.24 -15.09
CA LEU A 144 -1.49 -7.39 -13.65
C LEU A 144 -2.82 -6.77 -13.25
N ILE A 145 -3.60 -7.47 -12.42
CA ILE A 145 -4.86 -6.98 -11.86
C ILE A 145 -4.85 -7.28 -10.37
N PHE A 146 -4.87 -6.26 -9.51
CA PHE A 146 -4.73 -6.45 -8.06
C PHE A 146 -5.62 -5.53 -7.25
N GLY A 147 -6.07 -6.03 -6.10
CA GLY A 147 -6.84 -5.25 -5.15
C GLY A 147 -5.96 -4.33 -4.28
N PRO A 148 -6.55 -3.37 -3.54
CA PRO A 148 -5.79 -2.55 -2.59
C PRO A 148 -5.22 -3.39 -1.45
N GLN A 149 -5.80 -4.55 -1.14
CA GLN A 149 -5.34 -5.45 -0.08
C GLN A 149 -4.17 -6.34 -0.49
N THR A 150 -3.93 -6.50 -1.80
CA THR A 150 -2.89 -7.39 -2.34
C THR A 150 -1.72 -6.64 -2.96
N LEU A 151 -1.66 -5.31 -2.82
CA LEU A 151 -0.58 -4.49 -3.39
C LEU A 151 0.82 -4.92 -2.92
N HIS A 152 0.94 -5.48 -1.72
CA HIS A 152 2.20 -5.97 -1.17
C HIS A 152 2.76 -7.19 -1.93
N ARG A 153 1.94 -7.87 -2.75
CA ARG A 153 2.33 -9.00 -3.62
C ARG A 153 2.76 -8.56 -5.03
N LEU A 154 2.76 -7.27 -5.32
CA LEU A 154 3.18 -6.75 -6.64
C LEU A 154 4.55 -7.25 -7.12
N PRO A 155 5.59 -7.37 -6.27
CA PRO A 155 6.87 -7.93 -6.70
C PRO A 155 6.74 -9.35 -7.24
N GLU A 156 6.03 -10.21 -6.51
CA GLU A 156 5.78 -11.60 -6.91
C GLU A 156 4.96 -11.66 -8.21
N MET A 157 3.92 -10.83 -8.34
CA MET A 157 3.08 -10.76 -9.53
C MET A 157 3.87 -10.31 -10.78
N ILE A 158 4.82 -9.38 -10.63
CA ILE A 158 5.72 -8.95 -11.71
C ILE A 158 6.64 -10.09 -12.12
N ASP A 159 7.17 -10.84 -11.17
CA ASP A 159 8.05 -11.98 -11.44
C ASP A 159 7.30 -13.12 -12.13
N ASP A 160 6.08 -13.43 -11.69
CA ASP A 160 5.21 -14.43 -12.33
C ASP A 160 4.90 -14.03 -13.77
N ARG A 161 4.56 -12.75 -14.00
CA ARG A 161 4.31 -12.24 -15.36
C ARG A 161 5.57 -12.33 -16.25
N ARG A 162 6.74 -12.02 -15.72
CA ARG A 162 8.02 -12.18 -16.43
C ARG A 162 8.38 -13.66 -16.64
N GLY A 163 7.90 -14.54 -15.76
CA GLY A 163 8.02 -15.98 -15.86
C GLY A 163 7.17 -16.62 -16.97
N GLY A 164 6.24 -15.86 -17.57
CA GLY A 164 5.43 -16.29 -18.71
C GLY A 164 3.94 -16.46 -18.43
N GLU A 165 3.47 -16.15 -17.22
CA GLU A 165 2.03 -16.14 -16.92
C GLU A 165 1.32 -15.08 -17.80
N PRO A 166 0.18 -15.40 -18.43
CA PRO A 166 -0.45 -14.50 -19.40
C PRO A 166 -1.05 -13.25 -18.77
N VAL A 167 -1.73 -13.39 -17.66
CA VAL A 167 -2.29 -12.29 -16.83
C VAL A 167 -2.29 -12.77 -15.38
N VAL A 168 -1.74 -11.98 -14.47
CA VAL A 168 -1.75 -12.29 -13.03
C VAL A 168 -2.86 -11.50 -12.35
N VAL A 169 -3.77 -12.19 -11.68
CA VAL A 169 -4.93 -11.58 -11.02
C VAL A 169 -4.94 -11.95 -9.54
N ASP A 170 -4.86 -10.96 -8.66
CA ASP A 170 -5.06 -11.12 -7.22
C ASP A 170 -5.89 -9.99 -6.64
N VAL A 171 -7.16 -10.23 -6.49
CA VAL A 171 -8.15 -9.32 -5.86
C VAL A 171 -8.72 -9.92 -4.57
N SER A 172 -7.97 -10.81 -3.93
CA SER A 172 -8.32 -11.42 -2.66
C SER A 172 -8.27 -10.42 -1.50
N PHE A 173 -8.84 -10.82 -0.38
CA PHE A 173 -8.81 -10.06 0.87
C PHE A 173 -8.05 -10.88 1.94
N PRO A 174 -6.70 -10.89 1.90
CA PRO A 174 -5.92 -11.56 2.93
C PRO A 174 -6.09 -10.85 4.27
N GLU A 175 -6.08 -11.61 5.37
CA GLU A 175 -6.05 -11.03 6.71
C GLU A 175 -4.70 -10.32 6.95
N ILE A 176 -4.72 -9.01 7.18
CA ILE A 176 -3.65 -8.11 7.71
C ILE A 176 -2.22 -8.25 7.13
N GLU A 177 -1.96 -9.05 6.10
CA GLU A 177 -0.60 -9.23 5.55
C GLU A 177 0.01 -7.96 4.96
N LYS A 178 -0.83 -7.03 4.50
CA LYS A 178 -0.40 -5.84 3.75
C LYS A 178 0.58 -4.96 4.53
N PHE A 179 0.24 -4.61 5.77
CA PHE A 179 1.04 -3.67 6.55
C PHE A 179 2.37 -4.26 7.02
N ASP A 180 2.41 -5.57 7.27
CA ASP A 180 3.61 -6.26 7.74
C ASP A 180 4.67 -6.45 6.65
N ARG A 181 4.27 -6.38 5.36
CA ARG A 181 5.14 -6.63 4.21
C ARG A 181 5.55 -5.37 3.45
N LEU A 182 5.04 -4.20 3.84
CA LEU A 182 5.42 -2.95 3.18
C LEU A 182 6.74 -2.42 3.76
N PRO A 183 7.65 -1.90 2.92
CA PRO A 183 8.87 -1.23 3.39
C PRO A 183 8.51 0.04 4.17
N GLU A 184 9.48 0.66 4.82
CA GLU A 184 9.25 2.00 5.41
C GLU A 184 8.82 3.00 4.33
N PRO A 185 7.84 3.90 4.64
CA PRO A 185 7.38 4.89 3.67
C PRO A 185 8.49 5.87 3.31
N SER A 186 8.60 6.26 2.04
CA SER A 186 9.41 7.39 1.63
C SER A 186 8.85 8.70 2.20
N VAL A 187 9.72 9.71 2.36
CA VAL A 187 9.33 11.04 2.87
C VAL A 187 9.57 12.08 1.79
N GLU A 188 8.49 12.65 1.28
CA GLU A 188 8.50 13.70 0.26
C GLU A 188 7.97 15.02 0.82
N GLY A 189 8.66 15.58 1.81
CA GLY A 189 8.27 16.87 2.35
C GLY A 189 7.74 16.84 3.79
N PRO A 190 7.05 17.90 4.24
CA PRO A 190 6.67 18.06 5.64
C PRO A 190 5.37 17.32 6.03
N THR A 191 4.64 16.77 5.07
CA THR A 191 3.33 16.11 5.27
C THR A 191 3.41 14.65 4.86
N ALA A 192 2.80 13.75 5.65
CA ALA A 192 2.69 12.34 5.31
C ALA A 192 1.29 11.78 5.55
N PHE A 193 0.92 10.77 4.77
CA PHE A 193 -0.27 9.97 5.00
C PHE A 193 0.09 8.71 5.79
N VAL A 194 -0.72 8.39 6.79
CA VAL A 194 -0.60 7.15 7.56
C VAL A 194 -1.95 6.45 7.58
N SER A 195 -2.04 5.27 6.98
CA SER A 195 -3.24 4.46 7.07
C SER A 195 -3.31 3.81 8.45
N ILE A 196 -4.35 4.13 9.21
CA ILE A 196 -4.58 3.56 10.55
C ILE A 196 -5.55 2.39 10.53
N MET A 197 -6.37 2.31 9.49
CA MET A 197 -7.34 1.24 9.29
C MET A 197 -7.75 1.13 7.82
N GLU A 198 -8.23 -0.03 7.43
CA GLU A 198 -8.79 -0.29 6.10
C GLU A 198 -10.13 -1.02 6.18
N GLY A 199 -10.91 -0.91 5.08
CA GLY A 199 -12.23 -1.52 5.01
C GLY A 199 -13.29 -0.78 5.81
N CYS A 200 -14.51 -1.27 5.75
CA CYS A 200 -15.62 -0.70 6.51
C CYS A 200 -16.76 -1.71 6.64
N SER A 201 -17.19 -2.00 7.87
CA SER A 201 -18.25 -2.96 8.18
C SER A 201 -19.62 -2.30 8.39
N LYS A 202 -19.81 -1.05 7.93
CA LYS A 202 -21.11 -0.35 8.10
C LYS A 202 -22.18 -0.74 7.08
N TYR A 203 -21.78 -1.28 5.93
CA TYR A 203 -22.69 -1.75 4.88
C TYR A 203 -23.82 -0.76 4.54
N CYS A 204 -23.49 0.54 4.42
CA CYS A 204 -24.46 1.56 3.98
C CYS A 204 -25.02 1.21 2.59
N THR A 205 -26.31 1.47 2.35
CA THR A 205 -27.09 0.98 1.21
C THR A 205 -26.45 1.17 -0.17
N PHE A 206 -25.72 2.27 -0.38
CA PHE A 206 -25.08 2.61 -1.68
C PHE A 206 -23.55 2.49 -1.66
N CYS A 207 -22.97 2.06 -0.55
CA CYS A 207 -21.52 2.08 -0.38
C CYS A 207 -20.87 0.79 -0.86
N VAL A 208 -19.91 0.93 -1.78
CA VAL A 208 -19.18 -0.19 -2.37
C VAL A 208 -17.94 -0.61 -1.53
N VAL A 209 -17.54 0.18 -0.53
CA VAL A 209 -16.30 -0.03 0.23
C VAL A 209 -16.17 -1.43 0.82
N PRO A 210 -17.17 -2.03 1.48
CA PRO A 210 -17.03 -3.39 2.01
C PRO A 210 -16.66 -4.44 0.95
N TYR A 211 -17.09 -4.21 -0.29
CA TYR A 211 -16.87 -5.13 -1.42
C TYR A 211 -15.56 -4.88 -2.18
N THR A 212 -14.94 -3.70 -2.00
CA THR A 212 -13.72 -3.31 -2.72
C THR A 212 -12.50 -3.20 -1.83
N ARG A 213 -12.69 -2.93 -0.53
CA ARG A 213 -11.62 -2.82 0.48
C ARG A 213 -11.79 -3.80 1.65
N GLY A 214 -12.88 -4.57 1.65
CA GLY A 214 -13.14 -5.57 2.67
C GLY A 214 -13.77 -5.03 3.94
N GLU A 215 -13.86 -5.90 4.94
CA GLU A 215 -14.31 -5.57 6.28
C GLU A 215 -13.32 -4.65 6.99
N GLU A 216 -13.80 -4.01 8.05
CA GLU A 216 -13.04 -3.06 8.84
C GLU A 216 -11.93 -3.76 9.62
N VAL A 217 -10.69 -3.35 9.38
CA VAL A 217 -9.50 -3.82 10.09
C VAL A 217 -8.70 -2.61 10.56
N SER A 218 -8.49 -2.50 11.87
CA SER A 218 -7.65 -1.48 12.49
C SER A 218 -6.23 -2.00 12.69
N ARG A 219 -5.23 -1.17 12.39
CA ARG A 219 -3.83 -1.49 12.67
C ARG A 219 -3.56 -1.44 14.17
N PRO A 220 -2.62 -2.26 14.69
CA PRO A 220 -2.13 -2.13 16.05
C PRO A 220 -1.65 -0.69 16.33
N VAL A 221 -1.97 -0.17 17.51
CA VAL A 221 -1.62 1.22 17.86
C VAL A 221 -0.11 1.43 17.91
N ASP A 222 0.62 0.44 18.40
CA ASP A 222 2.08 0.53 18.53
C ASP A 222 2.75 0.66 17.16
N ASP A 223 2.26 -0.04 16.13
CA ASP A 223 2.77 0.05 14.76
C ASP A 223 2.47 1.42 14.13
N VAL A 224 1.27 1.96 14.38
CA VAL A 224 0.90 3.31 13.92
C VAL A 224 1.80 4.37 14.56
N ILE A 225 2.01 4.30 15.87
CA ILE A 225 2.85 5.26 16.59
C ILE A 225 4.33 5.14 16.16
N ALA A 226 4.83 3.92 15.97
CA ALA A 226 6.20 3.69 15.48
C ALA A 226 6.42 4.28 14.08
N GLU A 227 5.46 4.10 13.16
CA GLU A 227 5.53 4.71 11.82
C GLU A 227 5.51 6.23 11.90
N ILE A 228 4.63 6.82 12.72
CA ILE A 228 4.56 8.29 12.90
C ILE A 228 5.84 8.84 13.52
N ALA A 229 6.43 8.15 14.49
CA ALA A 229 7.69 8.55 15.10
C ALA A 229 8.83 8.52 14.08
N SER A 230 8.96 7.44 13.30
CA SER A 230 9.95 7.33 12.21
C SER A 230 9.79 8.45 11.16
N LEU A 231 8.55 8.79 10.80
CA LEU A 231 8.26 9.91 9.88
C LEU A 231 8.66 11.27 10.49
N ALA A 232 8.37 11.49 11.79
CA ALA A 232 8.74 12.72 12.49
C ALA A 232 10.26 12.89 12.56
N ASP A 233 11.02 11.84 12.87
CA ASP A 233 12.48 11.82 12.90
C ASP A 233 13.08 12.17 11.52
N ARG A 234 12.39 11.83 10.45
CA ARG A 234 12.78 12.17 9.07
C ARG A 234 12.27 13.53 8.59
N GLY A 235 11.66 14.32 9.48
CA GLY A 235 11.31 15.72 9.22
C GLY A 235 9.85 15.99 8.87
N VAL A 236 8.97 14.97 8.91
CA VAL A 236 7.51 15.16 8.74
C VAL A 236 6.98 15.98 9.92
N LYS A 237 6.15 17.00 9.63
CA LYS A 237 5.54 17.90 10.62
C LYS A 237 4.03 17.75 10.72
N GLU A 238 3.41 17.24 9.68
CA GLU A 238 1.98 17.01 9.59
C GLU A 238 1.70 15.57 9.19
N VAL A 239 0.83 14.91 9.93
CA VAL A 239 0.40 13.54 9.65
C VAL A 239 -1.10 13.52 9.41
N ASN A 240 -1.50 13.02 8.26
CA ASN A 240 -2.90 12.77 7.92
C ASN A 240 -3.25 11.29 8.18
N LEU A 241 -4.13 11.04 9.14
CA LEU A 241 -4.57 9.70 9.50
C LEU A 241 -5.67 9.24 8.53
N LEU A 242 -5.41 8.18 7.80
CA LEU A 242 -6.31 7.68 6.76
C LEU A 242 -7.05 6.42 7.18
N GLY A 243 -8.31 6.32 6.72
CA GLY A 243 -9.18 5.15 6.86
C GLY A 243 -10.53 5.41 6.21
N GLN A 244 -11.30 4.37 5.92
CA GLN A 244 -12.64 4.53 5.34
C GLN A 244 -13.67 5.04 6.38
N ASN A 245 -13.38 4.86 7.66
CA ASN A 245 -14.19 5.35 8.76
C ASN A 245 -13.33 5.48 10.04
N VAL A 246 -12.44 6.47 10.06
CA VAL A 246 -11.43 6.65 11.14
C VAL A 246 -12.03 6.68 12.55
N ASN A 247 -13.28 7.16 12.70
CA ASN A 247 -13.96 7.16 14.00
C ASN A 247 -14.27 5.76 14.56
N ALA A 248 -14.22 4.73 13.71
CA ALA A 248 -14.42 3.35 14.12
C ALA A 248 -13.11 2.65 14.52
N TYR A 249 -11.98 3.33 14.44
CA TYR A 249 -10.69 2.75 14.80
C TYR A 249 -10.73 2.08 16.18
N ARG A 250 -10.21 0.85 16.23
CA ARG A 250 -10.12 -0.03 17.41
C ARG A 250 -8.84 -0.87 17.29
N GLY A 251 -7.68 -0.22 17.43
CA GLY A 251 -6.38 -0.91 17.39
C GLY A 251 -6.05 -1.52 18.75
N ASN A 252 -5.39 -2.68 18.76
CA ASN A 252 -4.84 -3.27 19.97
C ASN A 252 -3.46 -2.69 20.26
N ASN A 253 -3.14 -2.51 21.54
CA ASN A 253 -1.78 -2.27 22.02
C ASN A 253 -1.04 -3.59 22.29
N HIS A 254 0.25 -3.52 22.66
CA HIS A 254 1.07 -4.69 23.04
C HIS A 254 0.55 -5.48 24.25
N LEU A 255 -0.35 -4.91 25.05
CA LEU A 255 -1.01 -5.58 26.18
C LEU A 255 -2.32 -6.25 25.76
N GLY A 256 -2.74 -6.12 24.49
CA GLY A 256 -4.02 -6.63 23.98
C GLY A 256 -5.23 -5.76 24.35
N GLU A 257 -5.01 -4.54 24.87
CA GLU A 257 -6.08 -3.60 25.20
C GLU A 257 -6.50 -2.84 23.94
N ILE A 258 -7.80 -2.59 23.80
CA ILE A 258 -8.37 -1.84 22.67
C ILE A 258 -8.17 -0.34 22.92
N VAL A 259 -7.54 0.32 21.96
CA VAL A 259 -7.33 1.76 21.90
C VAL A 259 -8.27 2.34 20.85
N ASP A 260 -9.12 3.27 21.23
CA ASP A 260 -10.03 3.93 20.29
C ASP A 260 -9.39 5.12 19.56
N PHE A 261 -10.15 5.75 18.66
CA PHE A 261 -9.62 6.86 17.86
C PHE A 261 -9.23 8.08 18.70
N ALA A 262 -9.96 8.36 19.78
CA ALA A 262 -9.65 9.49 20.66
C ALA A 262 -8.34 9.24 21.43
N ASP A 263 -8.16 8.02 21.94
CA ASP A 263 -6.94 7.61 22.61
C ASP A 263 -5.74 7.60 21.63
N LEU A 264 -5.94 7.11 20.38
CA LEU A 264 -4.93 7.18 19.35
C LEU A 264 -4.49 8.62 19.08
N LEU A 265 -5.42 9.56 18.94
CA LEU A 265 -5.11 10.99 18.74
C LEU A 265 -4.30 11.55 19.91
N HIS A 266 -4.62 11.14 21.14
CA HIS A 266 -3.86 11.54 22.32
C HIS A 266 -2.42 11.01 22.25
N LEU A 267 -2.23 9.74 21.94
CA LEU A 267 -0.90 9.12 21.80
C LEU A 267 -0.08 9.75 20.66
N VAL A 268 -0.70 9.95 19.51
CA VAL A 268 -0.07 10.64 18.38
C VAL A 268 0.36 12.05 18.76
N ASN A 269 -0.40 12.75 19.62
CA ASN A 269 -0.05 14.09 20.11
C ASN A 269 1.17 14.11 21.04
N LEU A 270 1.57 12.97 21.62
CA LEU A 270 2.77 12.87 22.45
C LEU A 270 4.05 12.63 21.66
N VAL A 271 3.98 12.33 20.36
CA VAL A 271 5.17 12.17 19.50
C VAL A 271 5.88 13.52 19.37
N PRO A 272 7.19 13.62 19.71
CA PRO A 272 7.96 14.86 19.62
C PRO A 272 8.07 15.41 18.19
N ASP A 273 8.43 16.71 18.09
CA ASP A 273 8.75 17.43 16.84
C ASP A 273 7.66 17.56 15.77
N ARG A 274 6.48 17.02 16.05
CA ARG A 274 5.31 17.13 15.19
C ARG A 274 4.47 18.37 15.54
N LYS A 275 3.89 19.04 14.54
CA LYS A 275 3.09 20.26 14.73
C LYS A 275 1.60 20.10 14.46
N SER A 276 1.17 19.08 13.71
CA SER A 276 -0.23 18.92 13.33
C SER A 276 -0.62 17.45 13.10
N VAL A 277 -1.87 17.12 13.44
CA VAL A 277 -2.56 15.86 13.06
C VAL A 277 -3.85 16.26 12.37
N VAL A 278 -4.10 15.71 11.19
CA VAL A 278 -5.31 15.96 10.39
C VAL A 278 -5.96 14.63 10.02
#